data_56d35e463b53415784ba13040f59391c
#
_entry.id   56d35e463b53415784ba13040f59391c
#
_cell.length_a   1.000
_cell.length_b   1.000
_cell.length_c   1.000
_cell.angle_alpha   90.00
_cell.angle_beta   90.00
_cell.angle_gamma   90.00
#
_symmetry.space_group_name_H-M   'P 1'
#
loop_
_entity.id
_entity.type
_entity.pdbx_description
1 polymer ?
#
loop_
_entity_poly.entity_id
_entity_poly.type
_entity_poly.pdbx_seq_one_letter_code
_entity_poly.pdbx_strand_id
1 'polypeptide(L)'
;MHEEHGFNLLHYIPFFQDLPSHVGMTILIGIVLVMTTLVARSQLLRVMKAPEGGLVPDSKLTYKNFFEIAAESLYKLTESVIGHHDTPTFFPVIGSLFVFIFVSNLAGLIPVFQPATDNMNVTLALGVIVFLYYNYAGFKAHGLGYLKQFLGPVLWLSPLMLVIELASHLFRPLSLALRLRGNIMGDHIVLGVFSGLVPYLLPVIFYGLGVFVAFMQAFVFCLMTMVYISLSTSHDH
;
A
#
# COMPACT_ATOMS: atom_id res chain seq x y z
N MET A 1 0.35 -31.11 -3.87
CA MET A 1 0.74 -29.99 -3.01
C MET A 1 -0.45 -29.76 -2.09
N HIS A 2 -0.33 -30.19 -0.83
CA HIS A 2 -1.38 -30.01 0.18
C HIS A 2 -1.43 -28.52 0.54
N GLU A 3 -2.48 -27.84 0.13
CA GLU A 3 -2.87 -26.58 0.79
C GLU A 3 -3.20 -26.95 2.24
N GLU A 4 -2.35 -26.56 3.17
CA GLU A 4 -2.69 -26.59 4.59
C GLU A 4 -3.88 -25.66 4.76
N HIS A 5 -5.05 -26.24 4.91
CA HIS A 5 -6.28 -25.56 5.29
C HIS A 5 -6.14 -25.08 6.74
N GLY A 6 -5.42 -23.96 6.92
CA GLY A 6 -5.57 -23.15 8.14
C GLY A 6 -7.04 -22.78 8.28
N PHE A 7 -7.54 -22.78 9.50
CA PHE A 7 -8.92 -22.43 9.85
C PHE A 7 -9.27 -21.07 9.26
N ASN A 8 -10.12 -21.06 8.24
CA ASN A 8 -10.42 -19.87 7.46
C ASN A 8 -11.88 -19.46 7.73
N LEU A 9 -12.07 -18.42 8.54
CA LEU A 9 -13.41 -17.90 8.89
C LEU A 9 -14.25 -17.52 7.67
N LEU A 10 -13.63 -17.21 6.55
CA LEU A 10 -14.32 -16.84 5.31
C LEU A 10 -15.17 -17.98 4.72
N HIS A 11 -14.81 -19.24 4.97
CA HIS A 11 -15.58 -20.41 4.52
C HIS A 11 -16.96 -20.53 5.20
N TYR A 12 -17.17 -19.86 6.32
CA TYR A 12 -18.48 -19.85 7.01
C TYR A 12 -19.47 -18.81 6.43
N ILE A 13 -19.00 -17.91 5.58
CA ILE A 13 -19.86 -16.90 4.95
C ILE A 13 -20.23 -17.41 3.55
N PRO A 14 -21.52 -17.67 3.25
CA PRO A 14 -21.95 -18.31 2.00
C PRO A 14 -21.53 -17.55 0.73
N PHE A 15 -21.32 -16.24 0.82
CA PHE A 15 -20.87 -15.41 -0.30
C PHE A 15 -19.41 -15.64 -0.67
N PHE A 16 -18.55 -16.11 0.26
CA PHE A 16 -17.11 -16.29 0.04
C PHE A 16 -16.70 -17.75 -0.19
N GLN A 17 -17.63 -18.71 -0.12
CA GLN A 17 -17.33 -20.14 -0.22
C GLN A 17 -16.70 -20.53 -1.57
N ASP A 18 -17.15 -19.89 -2.66
CA ASP A 18 -16.68 -20.19 -4.02
C ASP A 18 -15.48 -19.35 -4.44
N LEU A 19 -15.02 -18.41 -3.59
CA LEU A 19 -13.91 -17.51 -3.90
C LEU A 19 -12.60 -18.01 -3.28
N PRO A 20 -11.45 -17.89 -3.98
CA PRO A 20 -10.14 -18.12 -3.39
C PRO A 20 -9.95 -17.26 -2.14
N SER A 21 -9.37 -17.83 -1.07
CA SER A 21 -9.21 -17.15 0.23
C SER A 21 -8.60 -15.76 0.16
N HIS A 22 -7.58 -15.59 -0.69
CA HIS A 22 -6.90 -14.31 -0.87
C HIS A 22 -7.79 -13.24 -1.53
N VAL A 23 -8.69 -13.64 -2.44
CA VAL A 23 -9.66 -12.72 -3.07
C VAL A 23 -10.71 -12.33 -2.05
N GLY A 24 -11.25 -13.31 -1.30
CA GLY A 24 -12.21 -13.06 -0.23
C GLY A 24 -11.68 -12.09 0.82
N MET A 25 -10.43 -12.28 1.27
CA MET A 25 -9.78 -11.36 2.23
C MET A 25 -9.55 -9.95 1.65
N THR A 26 -9.14 -9.85 0.38
CA THR A 26 -8.96 -8.56 -0.28
C THR A 26 -10.27 -7.77 -0.33
N ILE A 27 -11.38 -8.44 -0.71
CA ILE A 27 -12.71 -7.84 -0.75
C ILE A 27 -13.17 -7.45 0.65
N LEU A 28 -12.99 -8.33 1.65
CA LEU A 28 -13.37 -8.06 3.04
C LEU A 28 -12.66 -6.80 3.57
N ILE A 29 -11.33 -6.74 3.42
CA ILE A 29 -10.54 -5.58 3.85
C ILE A 29 -10.99 -4.33 3.10
N GLY A 30 -11.22 -4.42 1.78
CA GLY A 30 -11.75 -3.32 0.98
C GLY A 30 -13.09 -2.80 1.51
N ILE A 31 -14.03 -3.69 1.78
CA ILE A 31 -15.34 -3.34 2.36
C ILE A 31 -15.18 -2.67 3.74
N VAL A 32 -14.36 -3.24 4.62
CA VAL A 32 -14.11 -2.68 5.96
C VAL A 32 -13.53 -1.27 5.85
N LEU A 33 -12.56 -1.05 4.96
CA LEU A 33 -11.96 0.27 4.74
C LEU A 33 -12.95 1.28 4.16
N VAL A 34 -13.78 0.88 3.21
CA VAL A 34 -14.83 1.75 2.66
C VAL A 34 -15.84 2.11 3.73
N MET A 35 -16.31 1.15 4.52
CA MET A 35 -17.27 1.39 5.61
C MET A 35 -16.69 2.31 6.69
N THR A 36 -15.45 2.08 7.12
CA THR A 36 -14.78 2.95 8.10
C THR A 36 -14.60 4.37 7.57
N THR A 37 -14.25 4.53 6.29
CA THR A 37 -14.11 5.83 5.64
C THR A 37 -15.46 6.55 5.55
N LEU A 38 -16.55 5.86 5.21
CA LEU A 38 -17.90 6.44 5.16
C LEU A 38 -18.38 6.89 6.55
N VAL A 39 -18.11 6.07 7.58
CA VAL A 39 -18.44 6.43 8.98
C VAL A 39 -17.63 7.65 9.42
N ALA A 40 -16.32 7.65 9.18
CA ALA A 40 -15.45 8.79 9.51
C ALA A 40 -15.89 10.07 8.79
N ARG A 41 -16.22 9.98 7.49
CA ARG A 41 -16.77 11.11 6.72
C ARG A 41 -18.07 11.65 7.31
N SER A 42 -18.99 10.74 7.70
CA SER A 42 -20.27 11.16 8.30
C SER A 42 -20.08 11.88 9.63
N GLN A 43 -19.13 11.45 10.44
CA GLN A 43 -18.78 12.11 11.70
C GLN A 43 -18.13 13.48 11.44
N LEU A 44 -17.17 13.56 10.49
CA LEU A 44 -16.52 14.81 10.12
C LEU A 44 -17.52 15.84 9.62
N LEU A 45 -18.47 15.45 8.76
CA LEU A 45 -19.52 16.34 8.26
C LEU A 45 -20.46 16.84 9.36
N ARG A 46 -20.71 16.04 10.41
CA ARG A 46 -21.49 16.47 11.58
C ARG A 46 -20.73 17.53 12.40
N VAL A 47 -19.43 17.33 12.61
CA VAL A 47 -18.57 18.28 13.35
C VAL A 47 -18.43 19.59 12.58
N MET A 48 -18.27 19.55 11.25
CA MET A 48 -18.21 20.76 10.42
C MET A 48 -19.50 21.57 10.39
N LYS A 49 -20.67 20.94 10.65
CA LYS A 49 -21.97 21.60 10.72
C LYS A 49 -22.30 22.14 12.12
N ALA A 50 -21.50 21.84 13.13
CA ALA A 50 -21.68 22.35 14.47
C ALA A 50 -21.34 23.87 14.52
N PRO A 51 -22.10 24.68 15.27
CA PRO A 51 -21.92 26.14 15.30
C PRO A 51 -20.57 26.60 15.85
N GLU A 52 -19.84 25.76 16.57
CA GLU A 52 -18.49 26.03 17.07
C GLU A 52 -17.37 25.53 16.13
N GLY A 53 -17.74 25.17 14.91
CA GLY A 53 -16.89 24.75 13.81
C GLY A 53 -15.61 24.05 14.26
N GLY A 54 -15.52 22.75 14.12
CA GLY A 54 -14.39 21.88 14.53
C GLY A 54 -13.01 22.22 13.96
N LEU A 55 -12.69 23.52 13.89
CA LEU A 55 -11.41 24.12 13.52
C LEU A 55 -10.42 24.19 14.70
N VAL A 56 -10.91 23.99 15.93
CA VAL A 56 -10.05 23.98 17.11
C VAL A 56 -9.59 22.54 17.35
N PRO A 57 -8.28 22.26 17.27
CA PRO A 57 -7.76 20.93 17.62
C PRO A 57 -8.14 20.62 19.08
N ASP A 58 -8.74 19.45 19.31
CA ASP A 58 -8.97 18.95 20.66
C ASP A 58 -7.64 18.85 21.39
N SER A 59 -7.54 19.44 22.57
CA SER A 59 -6.33 19.40 23.42
C SER A 59 -6.03 18.00 23.99
N LYS A 60 -6.88 17.00 23.74
CA LYS A 60 -6.71 15.62 24.20
C LYS A 60 -6.36 14.71 23.01
N LEU A 61 -5.44 13.75 23.25
CA LEU A 61 -5.12 12.68 22.30
C LEU A 61 -6.37 11.81 22.12
N THR A 62 -7.19 12.16 21.14
CA THR A 62 -8.38 11.42 20.71
C THR A 62 -7.98 10.55 19.51
N TYR A 63 -8.68 9.46 19.26
CA TYR A 63 -8.49 8.62 18.05
C TYR A 63 -8.47 9.47 16.76
N LYS A 64 -9.30 10.52 16.70
CA LYS A 64 -9.35 11.48 15.60
C LYS A 64 -8.00 12.15 15.39
N ASN A 65 -7.40 12.71 16.45
CA ASN A 65 -6.10 13.40 16.38
C ASN A 65 -4.98 12.47 15.94
N PHE A 66 -5.02 11.20 16.35
CA PHE A 66 -4.02 10.21 15.90
C PHE A 66 -4.08 10.00 14.38
N PHE A 67 -5.28 9.81 13.81
CA PHE A 67 -5.44 9.65 12.36
C PHE A 67 -5.12 10.94 11.60
N GLU A 68 -5.46 12.10 12.15
CA GLU A 68 -5.13 13.41 11.57
C GLU A 68 -3.61 13.61 11.50
N ILE A 69 -2.89 13.34 12.59
CA ILE A 69 -1.41 13.44 12.64
C ILE A 69 -0.76 12.46 11.65
N ALA A 70 -1.26 11.22 11.59
CA ALA A 70 -0.74 10.23 10.66
C ALA A 70 -0.97 10.65 9.20
N ALA A 71 -2.17 11.13 8.87
CA ALA A 71 -2.52 11.61 7.53
C ALA A 71 -1.73 12.88 7.16
N GLU A 72 -1.56 13.82 8.10
CA GLU A 72 -0.77 15.03 7.90
C GLU A 72 0.71 14.71 7.68
N SER A 73 1.26 13.77 8.46
CA SER A 73 2.65 13.33 8.29
C SER A 73 2.87 12.68 6.92
N LEU A 74 1.94 11.83 6.48
CA LEU A 74 1.99 11.21 5.16
C LEU A 74 1.82 12.25 4.05
N TYR A 75 0.95 13.25 4.26
CA TYR A 75 0.74 14.36 3.31
C TYR A 75 2.01 15.20 3.14
N LYS A 76 2.63 15.61 4.26
CA LYS A 76 3.90 16.37 4.24
C LYS A 76 5.03 15.58 3.58
N LEU A 77 5.09 14.27 3.82
CA LEU A 77 6.04 13.41 3.13
C LEU A 77 5.77 13.37 1.61
N THR A 78 4.51 13.24 1.21
CA THR A 78 4.12 13.26 -0.21
C THR A 78 4.49 14.59 -0.85
N GLU A 79 4.25 15.69 -0.17
CA GLU A 79 4.60 17.04 -0.62
C GLU A 79 6.11 17.23 -0.79
N SER A 80 6.92 16.67 0.11
CA SER A 80 8.38 16.74 0.03
C SER A 80 8.96 15.96 -1.16
N VAL A 81 8.26 14.89 -1.63
CA VAL A 81 8.74 14.02 -2.71
C VAL A 81 8.17 14.40 -4.07
N ILE A 82 6.88 14.71 -4.15
CA ILE A 82 6.17 15.00 -5.42
C ILE A 82 6.12 16.52 -5.71
N GLY A 83 6.16 17.34 -4.66
CA GLY A 83 6.02 18.79 -4.75
C GLY A 83 4.62 19.28 -4.39
N HIS A 84 4.54 20.55 -3.98
CA HIS A 84 3.32 21.16 -3.42
C HIS A 84 2.14 21.19 -4.41
N HIS A 85 2.41 21.42 -5.69
CA HIS A 85 1.37 21.57 -6.72
C HIS A 85 0.62 20.28 -7.00
N ASP A 86 1.32 19.14 -7.05
CA ASP A 86 0.78 17.86 -7.52
C ASP A 86 0.29 16.96 -6.37
N THR A 87 0.73 17.25 -5.14
CA THR A 87 0.35 16.49 -3.93
C THR A 87 -1.15 16.30 -3.76
N PRO A 88 -2.03 17.33 -3.89
CA PRO A 88 -3.46 17.14 -3.70
C PRO A 88 -4.08 16.14 -4.68
N THR A 89 -3.51 16.01 -5.88
CA THR A 89 -4.00 15.10 -6.92
C THR A 89 -3.59 13.66 -6.63
N PHE A 90 -2.36 13.43 -6.14
CA PHE A 90 -1.79 12.08 -5.97
C PHE A 90 -1.99 11.51 -4.56
N PHE A 91 -2.12 12.37 -3.54
CA PHE A 91 -2.28 11.96 -2.15
C PHE A 91 -3.44 10.99 -1.88
N PRO A 92 -4.65 11.13 -2.47
CA PRO A 92 -5.74 10.19 -2.22
C PRO A 92 -5.39 8.74 -2.59
N VAL A 93 -4.65 8.54 -3.68
CA VAL A 93 -4.20 7.20 -4.11
C VAL A 93 -3.10 6.68 -3.19
N ILE A 94 -2.11 7.50 -2.87
CA ILE A 94 -1.01 7.14 -1.97
C ILE A 94 -1.53 6.80 -0.58
N GLY A 95 -2.43 7.62 -0.03
CA GLY A 95 -3.04 7.38 1.28
C GLY A 95 -3.89 6.11 1.30
N SER A 96 -4.67 5.85 0.24
CA SER A 96 -5.47 4.62 0.15
C SER A 96 -4.61 3.38 0.05
N LEU A 97 -3.51 3.42 -0.72
CA LEU A 97 -2.54 2.32 -0.81
C LEU A 97 -1.87 2.07 0.54
N PHE A 98 -1.45 3.13 1.25
CA PHE A 98 -0.85 3.01 2.56
C PHE A 98 -1.77 2.29 3.54
N VAL A 99 -3.00 2.77 3.68
CA VAL A 99 -3.97 2.21 4.62
C VAL A 99 -4.33 0.78 4.23
N PHE A 100 -4.54 0.49 2.94
CA PHE A 100 -4.87 -0.84 2.46
C PHE A 100 -3.75 -1.85 2.76
N ILE A 101 -2.50 -1.52 2.42
CA ILE A 101 -1.36 -2.41 2.63
C ILE A 101 -1.10 -2.59 4.13
N PHE A 102 -1.15 -1.51 4.90
CA PHE A 102 -0.94 -1.56 6.35
C PHE A 102 -1.97 -2.43 7.05
N VAL A 103 -3.27 -2.21 6.77
CA VAL A 103 -4.36 -3.01 7.37
C VAL A 103 -4.31 -4.46 6.89
N SER A 104 -3.97 -4.72 5.61
CA SER A 104 -3.82 -6.08 5.08
C SER A 104 -2.69 -6.83 5.77
N ASN A 105 -1.56 -6.18 6.00
CA ASN A 105 -0.43 -6.78 6.68
C ASN A 105 -0.71 -7.00 8.18
N LEU A 106 -1.37 -6.05 8.85
CA LEU A 106 -1.82 -6.23 10.24
C LEU A 106 -2.83 -7.37 10.38
N ALA A 107 -3.77 -7.51 9.46
CA ALA A 107 -4.72 -8.62 9.46
C ALA A 107 -3.99 -9.98 9.34
N GLY A 108 -2.88 -10.02 8.59
CA GLY A 108 -2.04 -11.20 8.45
C GLY A 108 -1.30 -11.63 9.72
N LEU A 109 -1.12 -10.75 10.69
CA LEU A 109 -0.56 -11.12 11.99
C LEU A 109 -1.53 -11.91 12.86
N ILE A 110 -2.83 -11.88 12.55
CA ILE A 110 -3.83 -12.65 13.28
C ILE A 110 -3.86 -14.07 12.68
N PRO A 111 -3.56 -15.14 13.46
CA PRO A 111 -3.41 -16.50 12.92
C PRO A 111 -4.66 -17.07 12.22
N VAL A 112 -5.82 -16.47 12.47
CA VAL A 112 -7.11 -16.88 11.89
C VAL A 112 -7.34 -16.29 10.50
N PHE A 113 -6.64 -15.19 10.15
CA PHE A 113 -6.77 -14.52 8.88
C PHE A 113 -5.54 -14.77 8.01
N GLN A 114 -5.76 -15.32 6.84
CA GLN A 114 -4.72 -15.40 5.83
C GLN A 114 -4.53 -14.01 5.21
N PRO A 115 -3.31 -13.41 5.23
CA PRO A 115 -3.12 -12.06 4.69
C PRO A 115 -3.45 -12.02 3.20
N ALA A 116 -4.20 -11.01 2.80
CA ALA A 116 -4.51 -10.79 1.37
C ALA A 116 -3.22 -10.65 0.54
N THR A 117 -2.19 -10.04 1.13
CA THR A 117 -0.90 -9.73 0.53
C THR A 117 0.10 -10.90 0.52
N ASP A 118 -0.25 -12.07 1.04
CA ASP A 118 0.56 -13.29 0.92
C ASP A 118 0.50 -13.88 -0.51
N ASN A 119 -0.60 -13.66 -1.23
CA ASN A 119 -0.76 -14.16 -2.57
C ASN A 119 -0.12 -13.23 -3.62
N MET A 120 0.69 -13.84 -4.53
CA MET A 120 1.38 -13.12 -5.60
C MET A 120 0.42 -12.35 -6.51
N ASN A 121 -0.80 -12.85 -6.72
CA ASN A 121 -1.77 -12.20 -7.59
C ASN A 121 -2.22 -10.85 -7.01
N VAL A 122 -2.43 -10.76 -5.69
CA VAL A 122 -2.83 -9.53 -5.02
C VAL A 122 -1.68 -8.52 -5.00
N THR A 123 -0.48 -8.95 -4.64
CA THR A 123 0.69 -8.06 -4.60
C THR A 123 1.10 -7.58 -5.98
N LEU A 124 1.00 -8.45 -7.00
CA LEU A 124 1.24 -8.06 -8.39
C LEU A 124 0.16 -7.10 -8.88
N ALA A 125 -1.11 -7.32 -8.55
CA ALA A 125 -2.19 -6.40 -8.91
C ALA A 125 -1.95 -5.00 -8.34
N LEU A 126 -1.52 -4.88 -7.07
CA LEU A 126 -1.14 -3.60 -6.47
C LEU A 126 0.04 -2.95 -7.20
N GLY A 127 1.08 -3.73 -7.54
CA GLY A 127 2.21 -3.26 -8.32
C GLY A 127 1.80 -2.77 -9.71
N VAL A 128 0.90 -3.48 -10.39
CA VAL A 128 0.37 -3.11 -11.72
C VAL A 128 -0.50 -1.85 -11.62
N ILE A 129 -1.32 -1.70 -10.58
CA ILE A 129 -2.12 -0.48 -10.36
C ILE A 129 -1.20 0.73 -10.22
N VAL A 130 -0.15 0.63 -9.42
CA VAL A 130 0.85 1.69 -9.26
C VAL A 130 1.54 1.98 -10.59
N PHE A 131 1.93 0.92 -11.33
CA PHE A 131 2.54 1.03 -12.65
C PHE A 131 1.66 1.81 -13.63
N LEU A 132 0.40 1.44 -13.76
CA LEU A 132 -0.56 2.12 -14.62
C LEU A 132 -0.77 3.57 -14.19
N TYR A 133 -0.82 3.80 -12.88
CA TYR A 133 -1.08 5.11 -12.32
C TYR A 133 0.05 6.11 -12.56
N TYR A 134 1.31 5.74 -12.31
CA TYR A 134 2.42 6.66 -12.57
C TYR A 134 2.68 6.86 -14.07
N ASN A 135 2.45 5.84 -14.91
CA ASN A 135 2.50 6.02 -16.37
C ASN A 135 1.40 6.98 -16.85
N TYR A 136 0.17 6.83 -16.32
CA TYR A 136 -0.91 7.78 -16.61
C TYR A 136 -0.53 9.21 -16.21
N ALA A 137 0.08 9.39 -15.03
CA ALA A 137 0.57 10.68 -14.56
C ALA A 137 1.63 11.26 -15.52
N GLY A 138 2.60 10.46 -15.96
CA GLY A 138 3.61 10.84 -16.93
C GLY A 138 3.03 11.25 -18.29
N PHE A 139 2.08 10.47 -18.83
CA PHE A 139 1.38 10.84 -20.05
C PHE A 139 0.55 12.12 -19.93
N LYS A 140 -0.06 12.34 -18.77
CA LYS A 140 -0.83 13.56 -18.51
C LYS A 140 0.06 14.80 -18.41
N ALA A 141 1.29 14.66 -17.84
CA ALA A 141 2.24 15.75 -17.68
C ALA A 141 2.96 16.10 -19.00
N HIS A 142 3.40 15.11 -19.75
CA HIS A 142 4.29 15.30 -20.92
C HIS A 142 3.66 14.91 -22.28
N GLY A 143 2.46 14.35 -22.28
CA GLY A 143 1.81 13.86 -23.50
C GLY A 143 2.66 12.81 -24.22
N LEU A 144 2.74 12.91 -25.56
CA LEU A 144 3.60 12.01 -26.38
C LEU A 144 5.10 12.22 -26.13
N GLY A 145 5.50 13.34 -25.50
CA GLY A 145 6.88 13.59 -25.10
C GLY A 145 7.39 12.59 -24.06
N TYR A 146 6.50 12.00 -23.25
CA TYR A 146 6.84 10.96 -22.30
C TYR A 146 7.56 9.75 -22.93
N LEU A 147 7.20 9.39 -24.18
CA LEU A 147 7.88 8.31 -24.90
C LEU A 147 9.31 8.64 -25.28
N LYS A 148 9.65 9.92 -25.43
CA LYS A 148 11.05 10.34 -25.70
C LYS A 148 11.97 10.09 -24.51
N GLN A 149 11.44 10.05 -23.29
CA GLN A 149 12.19 9.72 -22.08
C GLN A 149 12.80 8.31 -22.15
N PHE A 150 12.12 7.37 -22.83
CA PHE A 150 12.63 6.02 -23.04
C PHE A 150 13.79 5.92 -24.04
N LEU A 151 13.91 6.91 -24.95
CA LEU A 151 14.97 6.93 -25.98
C LEU A 151 16.30 7.49 -25.48
N GLY A 152 16.29 8.18 -24.32
CA GLY A 152 17.50 8.79 -23.75
C GLY A 152 18.04 9.98 -24.55
N PRO A 153 19.06 10.70 -24.03
CA PRO A 153 19.57 11.93 -24.62
C PRO A 153 20.47 11.71 -25.86
N VAL A 154 20.94 10.48 -26.12
CA VAL A 154 21.92 10.19 -27.18
C VAL A 154 21.32 9.22 -28.21
N LEU A 155 21.03 9.72 -29.40
CA LEU A 155 20.41 8.97 -30.50
C LEU A 155 21.16 7.69 -30.90
N TRP A 156 22.48 7.64 -30.79
CA TRP A 156 23.27 6.45 -31.13
C TRP A 156 23.14 5.33 -30.09
N LEU A 157 22.98 5.67 -28.81
CA LEU A 157 22.76 4.71 -27.75
C LEU A 157 21.25 4.41 -27.51
N SER A 158 20.36 5.06 -28.25
CA SER A 158 18.91 4.96 -28.11
C SER A 158 18.37 3.51 -28.06
N PRO A 159 18.79 2.56 -28.94
CA PRO A 159 18.29 1.19 -28.86
C PRO A 159 18.72 0.47 -27.58
N LEU A 160 19.91 0.72 -27.07
CA LEU A 160 20.37 0.15 -25.81
C LEU A 160 19.64 0.77 -24.61
N MET A 161 19.50 2.10 -24.62
CA MET A 161 18.78 2.83 -23.55
C MET A 161 17.32 2.44 -23.50
N LEU A 162 16.67 2.24 -24.66
CA LEU A 162 15.28 1.77 -24.72
C LEU A 162 15.10 0.41 -24.03
N VAL A 163 16.01 -0.54 -24.29
CA VAL A 163 15.94 -1.88 -23.66
C VAL A 163 16.13 -1.79 -22.15
N ILE A 164 17.10 -1.00 -21.69
CA ILE A 164 17.37 -0.83 -20.26
C ILE A 164 16.21 -0.13 -19.57
N GLU A 165 15.68 0.95 -20.15
CA GLU A 165 14.59 1.72 -19.56
C GLU A 165 13.29 0.91 -19.54
N LEU A 166 12.99 0.17 -20.62
CA LEU A 166 11.83 -0.72 -20.68
C LEU A 166 11.95 -1.86 -19.66
N ALA A 167 13.12 -2.46 -19.52
CA ALA A 167 13.39 -3.47 -18.50
C ALA A 167 13.19 -2.90 -17.10
N SER A 168 13.78 -1.73 -16.81
CA SER A 168 13.63 -1.02 -15.53
C SER A 168 12.17 -0.74 -15.21
N HIS A 169 11.41 -0.25 -16.19
CA HIS A 169 9.97 0.00 -16.04
C HIS A 169 9.17 -1.26 -15.70
N LEU A 170 9.49 -2.38 -16.34
CA LEU A 170 8.83 -3.66 -16.10
C LEU A 170 9.21 -4.27 -14.74
N PHE A 171 10.47 -4.07 -14.32
CA PHE A 171 10.93 -4.58 -13.02
C PHE A 171 10.39 -3.77 -11.82
N ARG A 172 9.96 -2.53 -11.99
CA ARG A 172 9.38 -1.70 -10.91
C ARG A 172 8.17 -2.37 -10.23
N PRO A 173 7.08 -2.71 -10.94
CA PRO A 173 5.92 -3.36 -10.34
C PRO A 173 6.24 -4.75 -9.78
N LEU A 174 7.12 -5.49 -10.47
CA LEU A 174 7.55 -6.82 -10.03
C LEU A 174 8.34 -6.75 -8.71
N SER A 175 9.26 -5.80 -8.59
CA SER A 175 10.04 -5.57 -7.36
C SER A 175 9.16 -5.18 -6.18
N LEU A 176 8.15 -4.31 -6.41
CA LEU A 176 7.17 -3.95 -5.38
C LEU A 176 6.38 -5.16 -4.90
N ALA A 177 5.89 -5.99 -5.84
CA ALA A 177 5.11 -7.19 -5.54
C ALA A 177 5.93 -8.24 -4.78
N LEU A 178 7.16 -8.51 -5.25
CA LEU A 178 8.05 -9.49 -4.62
C LEU A 178 8.47 -9.06 -3.22
N ARG A 179 8.72 -7.78 -3.00
CA ARG A 179 9.06 -7.23 -1.69
C ARG A 179 7.93 -7.40 -0.70
N LEU A 180 6.70 -7.08 -1.12
CA LEU A 180 5.52 -7.20 -0.27
C LEU A 180 5.28 -8.66 0.14
N ARG A 181 5.26 -9.57 -0.82
CA ARG A 181 5.08 -11.00 -0.56
C ARG A 181 6.23 -11.61 0.24
N GLY A 182 7.47 -11.29 -0.14
CA GLY A 182 8.66 -11.85 0.50
C GLY A 182 8.77 -11.55 1.99
N ASN A 183 8.43 -10.33 2.39
CA ASN A 183 8.42 -9.94 3.80
C ASN A 183 7.36 -10.71 4.58
N ILE A 184 6.13 -10.82 4.06
CA ILE A 184 5.04 -11.55 4.72
C ILE A 184 5.38 -13.03 4.84
N MET A 185 5.88 -13.65 3.76
CA MET A 185 6.30 -15.04 3.80
C MET A 185 7.43 -15.28 4.81
N GLY A 186 8.39 -14.34 4.88
CA GLY A 186 9.47 -14.36 5.86
C GLY A 186 8.95 -14.32 7.30
N ASP A 187 8.04 -13.40 7.60
CA ASP A 187 7.44 -13.25 8.94
C ASP A 187 6.68 -14.51 9.36
N HIS A 188 5.91 -15.13 8.46
CA HIS A 188 5.18 -16.37 8.74
C HIS A 188 6.10 -17.55 9.01
N ILE A 189 7.19 -17.71 8.22
CA ILE A 189 8.17 -18.77 8.42
C ILE A 189 8.87 -18.60 9.77
N VAL A 190 9.35 -17.39 10.07
CA VAL A 190 10.03 -17.08 11.32
C VAL A 190 9.11 -17.33 12.51
N LEU A 191 7.89 -16.80 12.47
CA LEU A 191 6.91 -17.00 13.54
C LEU A 191 6.60 -18.51 13.73
N GLY A 192 6.43 -19.26 12.65
CA GLY A 192 6.14 -20.70 12.70
C GLY A 192 7.26 -21.51 13.36
N VAL A 193 8.53 -21.27 12.95
CA VAL A 193 9.69 -21.96 13.50
C VAL A 193 9.88 -21.64 14.98
N PHE A 194 9.85 -20.37 15.35
CA PHE A 194 10.12 -19.93 16.74
C PHE A 194 8.98 -20.22 17.70
N SER A 195 7.72 -20.26 17.21
CA SER A 195 6.58 -20.71 18.03
C SER A 195 6.72 -22.18 18.46
N GLY A 196 7.36 -23.01 17.63
CA GLY A 196 7.64 -24.41 17.99
C GLY A 196 8.76 -24.57 19.02
N LEU A 197 9.70 -23.63 19.11
CA LEU A 197 10.85 -23.71 20.02
C LEU A 197 10.50 -23.18 21.43
N VAL A 198 9.89 -21.99 21.51
CA VAL A 198 9.50 -21.33 22.78
C VAL A 198 8.09 -20.76 22.64
N PRO A 199 7.05 -21.47 23.08
CA PRO A 199 5.68 -21.19 22.70
C PRO A 199 5.06 -19.90 23.27
N TYR A 200 5.66 -19.25 24.27
CA TYR A 200 5.03 -18.09 24.91
C TYR A 200 5.81 -16.78 24.74
N LEU A 201 7.11 -16.79 24.97
CA LEU A 201 7.91 -15.55 25.02
C LEU A 201 8.29 -15.04 23.61
N LEU A 202 8.79 -15.95 22.76
CA LEU A 202 9.24 -15.58 21.41
C LEU A 202 8.13 -15.09 20.50
N PRO A 203 6.94 -15.70 20.44
CA PRO A 203 5.84 -15.19 19.60
C PRO A 203 5.46 -13.75 19.89
N VAL A 204 5.45 -13.33 21.16
CA VAL A 204 5.11 -11.93 21.53
C VAL A 204 6.09 -10.94 20.92
N ILE A 205 7.38 -11.26 20.95
CA ILE A 205 8.44 -10.42 20.37
C ILE A 205 8.27 -10.36 18.84
N PHE A 206 8.00 -11.50 18.20
CA PHE A 206 7.81 -11.57 16.74
C PHE A 206 6.53 -10.90 16.29
N TYR A 207 5.44 -10.95 17.07
CA TYR A 207 4.24 -10.15 16.76
C TYR A 207 4.53 -8.64 16.82
N GLY A 208 5.30 -8.19 17.81
CA GLY A 208 5.76 -6.79 17.88
C GLY A 208 6.60 -6.38 16.67
N LEU A 209 7.53 -7.26 16.27
CA LEU A 209 8.34 -7.07 15.07
C LEU A 209 7.46 -7.07 13.80
N GLY A 210 6.49 -7.98 13.69
CA GLY A 210 5.56 -8.05 12.57
C GLY A 210 4.73 -6.79 12.40
N VAL A 211 4.26 -6.16 13.49
CA VAL A 211 3.58 -4.84 13.43
C VAL A 211 4.50 -3.78 12.86
N PHE A 212 5.76 -3.75 13.30
CA PHE A 212 6.75 -2.81 12.78
C PHE A 212 7.04 -3.06 11.30
N VAL A 213 7.22 -4.32 10.88
CA VAL A 213 7.44 -4.70 9.49
C VAL A 213 6.22 -4.35 8.63
N ALA A 214 4.99 -4.58 9.12
CA ALA A 214 3.75 -4.20 8.44
C ALA A 214 3.70 -2.69 8.14
N PHE A 215 4.09 -1.87 9.12
CA PHE A 215 4.17 -0.42 8.94
C PHE A 215 5.26 -0.04 7.93
N MET A 216 6.48 -0.55 8.12
CA MET A 216 7.61 -0.26 7.22
C MET A 216 7.33 -0.68 5.80
N GLN A 217 6.63 -1.80 5.59
CA GLN A 217 6.28 -2.28 4.27
C GLN A 217 5.29 -1.36 3.55
N ALA A 218 4.24 -0.91 4.25
CA ALA A 218 3.30 0.07 3.70
C ALA A 218 4.00 1.39 3.39
N PHE A 219 4.87 1.84 4.28
CA PHE A 219 5.64 3.07 4.13
C PHE A 219 6.57 3.02 2.91
N VAL A 220 7.40 1.97 2.79
CA VAL A 220 8.35 1.81 1.67
C VAL A 220 7.62 1.67 0.34
N PHE A 221 6.49 0.94 0.31
CA PHE A 221 5.68 0.79 -0.90
C PHE A 221 5.17 2.15 -1.39
N CYS A 222 4.61 2.96 -0.49
CA CYS A 222 4.11 4.30 -0.81
C CYS A 222 5.24 5.26 -1.19
N LEU A 223 6.37 5.20 -0.48
CA LEU A 223 7.54 6.04 -0.79
C LEU A 223 8.07 5.75 -2.20
N MET A 224 8.20 4.47 -2.59
CA MET A 224 8.59 4.10 -3.96
C MET A 224 7.55 4.56 -4.98
N THR A 225 6.26 4.46 -4.66
CA THR A 225 5.18 4.97 -5.52
C THR A 225 5.30 6.48 -5.73
N MET A 226 5.56 7.26 -4.67
CA MET A 226 5.78 8.70 -4.74
C MET A 226 6.99 9.04 -5.63
N VAL A 227 8.11 8.33 -5.44
CA VAL A 227 9.32 8.51 -6.24
C VAL A 227 9.04 8.22 -7.73
N TYR A 228 8.30 7.15 -8.05
CA TYR A 228 7.97 6.83 -9.44
C TYR A 228 7.04 7.88 -10.07
N ILE A 229 6.08 8.42 -9.33
CA ILE A 229 5.23 9.53 -9.78
C ILE A 229 6.10 10.77 -10.01
N SER A 230 6.94 11.14 -9.05
CA SER A 230 7.83 12.30 -9.15
C SER A 230 8.74 12.21 -10.38
N LEU A 231 9.38 11.04 -10.62
CA LEU A 231 10.22 10.82 -11.81
C LEU A 231 9.43 10.87 -13.11
N SER A 232 8.16 10.47 -13.12
CA SER A 232 7.33 10.48 -14.33
C SER A 232 6.77 11.87 -14.65
N THR A 233 6.67 12.76 -13.64
CA THR A 233 6.09 14.11 -13.78
C THR A 233 7.14 15.23 -13.77
N SER A 234 8.41 14.94 -13.41
CA SER A 234 9.48 15.94 -13.41
C SER A 234 9.81 16.44 -14.82
N HIS A 235 9.97 17.74 -14.93
CA HIS A 235 10.32 18.43 -16.21
C HIS A 235 11.81 18.48 -16.50
N ASP A 236 12.66 17.89 -15.65
CA ASP A 236 14.12 17.96 -15.75
C ASP A 236 14.71 16.84 -16.62
N HIS A 237 14.42 16.89 -17.94
CA HIS A 237 15.19 16.13 -18.94
C HIS A 237 15.22 16.86 -20.28
#